data_4be29c1a98697f36950885d7ed2e1482
#
_entry.id   4be29c1a98697f36950885d7ed2e1482
#
_cell.length_a   1.000
_cell.length_b   1.000
_cell.length_c   1.000
_cell.angle_alpha   90.00
_cell.angle_beta   90.00
_cell.angle_gamma   90.00
#
_symmetry.space_group_name_H-M   'P 1'
#
loop_
_entity.id
_entity.type
_entity.pdbx_description
1 polymer ?
#
loop_
_entity_poly.entity_id
_entity_poly.type
_entity_poly.pdbx_seq_one_letter_code
_entity_poly.pdbx_strand_id
1 'polypeptide(L)'
;MTDPGSDVRVPITYATHSASQATAQLAHIVPLLAEQFPLRNLHWRPPVTMQTLRPLKRSSGSSGMDSVPALRTIQNLNVELIPLATHLPNQQNVQILERVPCVHIFFVTCDDIDVYRAQVRNEIRHWLATLRKHIPNDFDHLSTIRSDEQDKAGTALPPEHLIVLLPPPSSGVFTASSATSSGKSAMGRFYTMNKGTVLEKLRADFNSSTKEHVLALSKLPTSSKDNDPALWIDIIAHIKTCTLASLGRVLGMQDRVVSMYDESTKGVNWTLSGSITRKEFVIQTLEGLGLLHDVLHIYDTVETHLERCIADGRTPFVPGGNEPGDDSLMLLGPLRKPYLSLMASNRLSLFDIQCYLYARRSTVHAALGEVVQVMQMTPAFIASVTRMLRPHRHLLAQAFLEAWSFSVALDAVEQCQAWLVEAQGETDDVKTTHAFHAAKA
;
A
#
# COMPACT_ATOMS: atom_id res chain seq x y z
N MET A 1 -12.97 14.29 10.34
CA MET A 1 -12.02 14.01 9.25
C MET A 1 -11.75 12.54 9.25
N THR A 2 -12.33 11.78 8.33
CA THR A 2 -12.00 10.34 8.20
C THR A 2 -10.53 10.25 7.84
N ASP A 3 -9.78 9.44 8.59
CA ASP A 3 -8.38 9.13 8.31
C ASP A 3 -8.26 8.76 6.82
N PRO A 4 -7.54 9.51 5.97
CA PRO A 4 -7.48 9.27 4.53
C PRO A 4 -6.93 7.89 4.18
N GLY A 5 -6.31 7.18 5.14
CA GLY A 5 -5.89 5.78 5.01
C GLY A 5 -6.87 4.76 5.59
N SER A 6 -7.95 5.20 6.26
CA SER A 6 -8.82 4.29 7.03
C SER A 6 -9.72 3.39 6.18
N ASP A 7 -9.98 3.75 4.95
CA ASP A 7 -10.89 2.99 4.07
C ASP A 7 -10.17 1.99 3.14
N VAL A 8 -8.86 2.13 2.95
CA VAL A 8 -8.10 1.21 2.08
C VAL A 8 -7.96 -0.16 2.74
N ARG A 9 -8.48 -1.19 2.09
CA ARG A 9 -8.42 -2.59 2.54
C ARG A 9 -7.48 -3.39 1.66
N VAL A 10 -6.36 -3.80 2.24
CA VAL A 10 -5.37 -4.61 1.52
C VAL A 10 -5.80 -6.07 1.51
N PRO A 11 -5.99 -6.71 0.35
CA PRO A 11 -6.44 -8.08 0.28
C PRO A 11 -5.35 -9.07 0.68
N ILE A 12 -5.74 -10.05 1.49
CA ILE A 12 -5.01 -11.31 1.72
C ILE A 12 -5.88 -12.43 1.18
N THR A 13 -5.40 -13.16 0.19
CA THR A 13 -6.19 -14.28 -0.32
C THR A 13 -5.89 -15.57 0.42
N TYR A 14 -6.90 -16.42 0.52
CA TYR A 14 -6.75 -17.72 1.14
C TYR A 14 -7.32 -18.84 0.28
N ALA A 15 -6.77 -20.04 0.46
CA ALA A 15 -7.22 -21.29 -0.19
C ALA A 15 -6.97 -22.48 0.74
N THR A 16 -7.55 -23.62 0.42
CA THR A 16 -7.31 -24.89 1.09
C THR A 16 -7.32 -26.03 0.07
N HIS A 17 -6.89 -27.22 0.48
CA HIS A 17 -6.99 -28.41 -0.35
C HIS A 17 -8.44 -28.94 -0.44
N SER A 18 -8.72 -29.80 -1.41
CA SER A 18 -10.06 -30.18 -1.85
C SER A 18 -10.86 -31.08 -0.88
N ALA A 19 -10.31 -31.43 0.28
CA ALA A 19 -11.05 -32.25 1.27
C ALA A 19 -12.21 -31.44 1.91
N SER A 20 -13.39 -32.04 2.01
CA SER A 20 -14.58 -31.43 2.61
C SER A 20 -14.36 -30.97 4.05
N GLN A 21 -13.59 -31.72 4.82
CA GLN A 21 -13.20 -31.38 6.19
C GLN A 21 -12.33 -30.12 6.26
N ALA A 22 -11.41 -29.94 5.31
CA ALA A 22 -10.57 -28.76 5.24
C ALA A 22 -11.41 -27.49 4.97
N THR A 23 -12.40 -27.58 4.09
CA THR A 23 -13.33 -26.48 3.80
C THR A 23 -14.16 -26.11 5.03
N ALA A 24 -14.66 -27.08 5.79
CA ALA A 24 -15.42 -26.83 7.00
C ALA A 24 -14.57 -26.16 8.10
N GLN A 25 -13.34 -26.61 8.29
CA GLN A 25 -12.39 -25.97 9.23
C GLN A 25 -12.03 -24.56 8.78
N LEU A 26 -11.85 -24.33 7.48
CA LEU A 26 -11.54 -23.01 6.94
C LEU A 26 -12.66 -22.01 7.21
N ALA A 27 -13.92 -22.42 7.04
CA ALA A 27 -15.09 -21.59 7.34
C ALA A 27 -15.13 -21.16 8.83
N HIS A 28 -14.56 -21.97 9.72
CA HIS A 28 -14.45 -21.65 11.13
C HIS A 28 -13.23 -20.76 11.47
N ILE A 29 -12.07 -21.02 10.85
CA ILE A 29 -10.80 -20.37 11.17
C ILE A 29 -10.70 -18.95 10.59
N VAL A 30 -11.23 -18.70 9.38
CA VAL A 30 -11.11 -17.41 8.70
C VAL A 30 -11.72 -16.26 9.49
N PRO A 31 -12.92 -16.38 10.08
CA PRO A 31 -13.47 -15.32 10.95
C PRO A 31 -12.60 -15.05 12.18
N LEU A 32 -12.03 -16.09 12.79
CA LEU A 32 -11.18 -15.95 13.99
C LEU A 32 -9.83 -15.30 13.67
N LEU A 33 -9.27 -15.59 12.50
CA LEU A 33 -8.10 -14.87 12.01
C LEU A 33 -8.43 -13.41 11.68
N ALA A 34 -9.62 -13.14 11.12
CA ALA A 34 -10.06 -11.79 10.81
C ALA A 34 -10.16 -10.89 12.05
N GLU A 35 -10.46 -11.44 13.23
CA GLU A 35 -10.47 -10.71 14.51
C GLU A 35 -9.06 -10.19 14.91
N GLN A 36 -7.98 -10.73 14.32
CA GLN A 36 -6.61 -10.31 14.62
C GLN A 36 -6.17 -9.08 13.81
N PHE A 37 -6.99 -8.58 12.90
CA PHE A 37 -6.74 -7.38 12.12
C PHE A 37 -7.37 -6.14 12.76
N PRO A 38 -6.91 -4.92 12.46
CA PRO A 38 -5.90 -4.55 11.47
C PRO A 38 -4.47 -4.93 11.88
N LEU A 39 -3.56 -5.03 10.90
CA LEU A 39 -2.13 -5.16 11.18
C LEU A 39 -1.60 -3.84 11.73
N ARG A 40 -1.00 -3.88 12.92
CA ARG A 40 -0.54 -2.68 13.63
C ARG A 40 0.97 -2.60 13.71
N ASN A 41 1.49 -1.35 13.71
CA ASN A 41 2.91 -1.04 13.91
C ASN A 41 3.82 -1.83 12.96
N LEU A 42 3.58 -1.70 11.64
CA LEU A 42 4.46 -2.29 10.65
C LEU A 42 5.65 -1.35 10.42
N HIS A 43 6.84 -1.83 10.73
CA HIS A 43 8.07 -1.06 10.53
C HIS A 43 8.67 -1.39 9.17
N TRP A 44 8.61 -0.43 8.26
CA TRP A 44 9.08 -0.58 6.89
C TRP A 44 10.30 0.29 6.62
N ARG A 45 11.27 -0.28 5.92
CA ARG A 45 12.42 0.46 5.42
C ARG A 45 12.42 0.38 3.90
N PRO A 46 12.26 1.52 3.19
CA PRO A 46 12.30 1.52 1.74
C PRO A 46 13.61 0.95 1.22
N PRO A 47 13.60 0.22 0.09
CA PRO A 47 14.83 -0.15 -0.58
C PRO A 47 15.69 1.06 -0.94
N VAL A 48 17.01 0.95 -0.80
CA VAL A 48 17.96 2.03 -1.15
C VAL A 48 17.85 2.46 -2.62
N THR A 49 17.36 1.56 -3.48
CA THR A 49 17.14 1.81 -4.90
C THR A 49 15.98 2.75 -5.19
N MET A 50 15.05 2.95 -4.25
CA MET A 50 13.92 3.87 -4.44
C MET A 50 14.39 5.31 -4.50
N GLN A 51 14.25 5.94 -5.68
CA GLN A 51 14.71 7.32 -5.91
C GLN A 51 13.66 8.35 -5.47
N THR A 52 12.37 8.04 -5.65
CA THR A 52 11.26 8.95 -5.30
C THR A 52 11.20 9.31 -3.82
N LEU A 53 11.69 8.45 -2.92
CA LEU A 53 11.72 8.67 -1.47
C LEU A 53 13.09 9.12 -0.94
N ARG A 54 14.04 9.43 -1.81
CA ARG A 54 15.34 9.98 -1.39
C ARG A 54 15.20 11.47 -1.07
N PRO A 55 15.76 11.95 0.06
CA PRO A 55 15.79 13.37 0.36
C PRO A 55 16.54 14.10 -0.74
N LEU A 56 15.99 15.23 -1.20
CA LEU A 56 16.66 16.13 -2.11
C LEU A 56 18.01 16.54 -1.50
N LYS A 57 19.12 16.31 -2.20
CA LYS A 57 20.44 16.79 -1.79
C LYS A 57 20.38 18.31 -1.71
N ARG A 58 20.26 18.85 -0.48
CA ARG A 58 20.53 20.27 -0.27
C ARG A 58 21.99 20.51 -0.65
N SER A 59 22.22 21.50 -1.49
CA SER A 59 23.52 21.88 -2.07
C SER A 59 24.56 22.41 -1.05
N SER A 60 24.42 22.11 0.22
CA SER A 60 25.41 22.43 1.24
C SER A 60 26.37 21.25 1.38
N GLY A 61 27.53 21.41 0.83
CA GLY A 61 28.80 20.69 0.79
C GLY A 61 29.21 19.72 1.90
N SER A 62 28.33 18.87 2.41
CA SER A 62 28.72 17.78 3.28
C SER A 62 28.85 16.49 2.47
N SER A 63 30.09 16.03 2.40
CA SER A 63 30.55 14.79 1.75
C SER A 63 29.69 13.58 2.13
N GLY A 64 29.20 12.92 1.09
CA GLY A 64 28.42 11.72 1.04
C GLY A 64 28.77 10.61 2.04
N MET A 65 27.96 10.47 3.06
CA MET A 65 27.56 9.20 3.56
C MET A 65 26.18 8.90 2.93
N ASP A 66 26.06 7.82 2.17
CA ASP A 66 24.79 7.33 1.64
C ASP A 66 23.83 7.18 2.83
N SER A 67 22.91 8.13 3.00
CA SER A 67 21.99 8.10 4.11
C SER A 67 21.07 6.89 3.96
N VAL A 68 21.22 5.95 4.87
CA VAL A 68 20.33 4.78 4.96
C VAL A 68 18.89 5.30 5.03
N PRO A 69 17.97 4.81 4.20
CA PRO A 69 16.59 5.26 4.23
C PRO A 69 16.00 5.16 5.65
N ALA A 70 15.33 6.21 6.09
CA ALA A 70 14.75 6.24 7.43
C ALA A 70 13.68 5.15 7.57
N LEU A 71 13.54 4.62 8.78
CA LEU A 71 12.48 3.67 9.13
C LEU A 71 11.12 4.39 9.07
N ARG A 72 10.14 3.82 8.39
CA ARG A 72 8.75 4.26 8.36
C ARG A 72 7.92 3.32 9.24
N THR A 73 6.90 3.87 9.87
CA THR A 73 5.95 3.08 10.64
C THR A 73 4.55 3.27 10.09
N ILE A 74 3.98 2.18 9.58
CA ILE A 74 2.57 2.11 9.19
C ILE A 74 1.82 1.74 10.48
N GLN A 75 1.04 2.68 11.03
CA GLN A 75 0.37 2.52 12.32
C GLN A 75 -0.70 1.42 12.27
N ASN A 76 -1.59 1.52 11.30
CA ASN A 76 -2.68 0.59 11.07
C ASN A 76 -2.79 0.27 9.58
N LEU A 77 -2.90 -1.00 9.25
CA LEU A 77 -3.17 -1.46 7.89
C LEU A 77 -4.40 -2.35 7.92
N ASN A 78 -5.50 -1.86 7.36
CA ASN A 78 -6.72 -2.62 7.24
C ASN A 78 -6.53 -3.75 6.23
N VAL A 79 -6.93 -4.95 6.61
CA VAL A 79 -6.77 -6.16 5.80
C VAL A 79 -8.11 -6.83 5.61
N GLU A 80 -8.35 -7.31 4.39
CA GLU A 80 -9.52 -8.12 4.06
C GLU A 80 -9.10 -9.53 3.63
N LEU A 81 -9.70 -10.55 4.27
CA LEU A 81 -9.48 -11.95 3.89
C LEU A 81 -10.46 -12.34 2.79
N ILE A 82 -9.95 -12.67 1.61
CA ILE A 82 -10.74 -12.98 0.42
C ILE A 82 -10.42 -14.40 -0.07
N PRO A 83 -11.44 -15.27 -0.34
CA PRO A 83 -11.17 -16.54 -1.00
C PRO A 83 -10.46 -16.32 -2.35
N LEU A 84 -9.38 -17.05 -2.62
CA LEU A 84 -8.64 -16.90 -3.89
C LEU A 84 -9.53 -17.06 -5.13
N ALA A 85 -10.52 -17.95 -5.06
CA ALA A 85 -11.45 -18.20 -6.16
C ALA A 85 -12.38 -17.01 -6.49
N THR A 86 -12.61 -16.11 -5.53
CA THR A 86 -13.50 -14.94 -5.69
C THR A 86 -12.73 -13.65 -5.93
N HIS A 87 -11.41 -13.68 -5.79
CA HIS A 87 -10.58 -12.51 -6.03
C HIS A 87 -10.53 -12.19 -7.53
N LEU A 88 -11.00 -10.98 -7.89
CA LEU A 88 -11.01 -10.48 -9.27
C LEU A 88 -9.88 -9.45 -9.45
N PRO A 89 -8.77 -9.80 -10.13
CA PRO A 89 -7.62 -8.90 -10.26
C PRO A 89 -7.87 -7.69 -11.19
N ASN A 90 -8.96 -7.67 -11.99
CA ASN A 90 -9.16 -6.72 -13.08
C ASN A 90 -10.15 -5.58 -12.79
N GLN A 91 -10.34 -5.17 -11.55
CA GLN A 91 -11.14 -3.97 -11.23
C GLN A 91 -10.35 -2.70 -11.57
N GLN A 92 -10.64 -2.08 -12.72
CA GLN A 92 -9.88 -0.93 -13.25
C GLN A 92 -9.99 0.36 -12.42
N ASN A 93 -10.98 0.49 -11.53
CA ASN A 93 -11.27 1.73 -10.78
C ASN A 93 -10.86 1.67 -9.30
N VAL A 94 -10.12 0.65 -8.88
CA VAL A 94 -9.74 0.43 -7.48
C VAL A 94 -8.25 0.73 -7.30
N GLN A 95 -7.87 1.25 -6.15
CA GLN A 95 -6.47 1.54 -5.83
C GLN A 95 -5.61 0.26 -5.89
N ILE A 96 -4.35 0.40 -6.26
CA ILE A 96 -3.45 -0.76 -6.43
C ILE A 96 -3.32 -1.60 -5.16
N LEU A 97 -3.38 -0.97 -3.99
CA LEU A 97 -3.32 -1.65 -2.69
C LEU A 97 -4.52 -2.56 -2.44
N GLU A 98 -5.70 -2.21 -2.94
CA GLU A 98 -6.93 -3.00 -2.79
C GLU A 98 -7.06 -4.09 -3.86
N ARG A 99 -6.32 -3.94 -4.95
CA ARG A 99 -6.39 -4.84 -6.11
C ARG A 99 -5.36 -5.96 -6.05
N VAL A 100 -4.15 -5.68 -5.54
CA VAL A 100 -3.06 -6.64 -5.52
C VAL A 100 -2.95 -7.29 -4.14
N PRO A 101 -3.21 -8.60 -4.01
CA PRO A 101 -3.06 -9.30 -2.74
C PRO A 101 -1.63 -9.19 -2.21
N CYS A 102 -1.50 -8.76 -0.97
CA CYS A 102 -0.19 -8.63 -0.33
C CYS A 102 0.37 -10.00 0.11
N VAL A 103 -0.50 -10.94 0.48
CA VAL A 103 -0.13 -12.29 0.90
C VAL A 103 -1.16 -13.30 0.42
N HIS A 104 -0.72 -14.50 0.09
CA HIS A 104 -1.56 -15.64 -0.22
C HIS A 104 -1.38 -16.70 0.86
N ILE A 105 -2.46 -17.20 1.46
CA ILE A 105 -2.41 -18.20 2.53
C ILE A 105 -3.04 -19.50 2.05
N PHE A 106 -2.34 -20.62 2.20
CA PHE A 106 -2.88 -21.95 1.97
C PHE A 106 -3.02 -22.71 3.29
N PHE A 107 -4.25 -23.04 3.65
CA PHE A 107 -4.51 -23.81 4.84
C PHE A 107 -4.50 -25.31 4.56
N VAL A 108 -3.77 -26.06 5.36
CA VAL A 108 -3.62 -27.52 5.25
C VAL A 108 -4.20 -28.18 6.48
N THR A 109 -5.07 -29.16 6.27
CA THR A 109 -5.60 -30.06 7.31
C THR A 109 -5.23 -31.47 6.91
N CYS A 110 -4.11 -31.98 7.41
CA CYS A 110 -3.64 -33.30 7.08
C CYS A 110 -2.74 -33.82 8.21
N ASP A 111 -3.05 -34.98 8.74
CA ASP A 111 -2.29 -35.69 9.77
C ASP A 111 -1.57 -36.96 9.23
N ASP A 112 -2.01 -37.47 8.07
CA ASP A 112 -1.43 -38.64 7.43
C ASP A 112 -0.41 -38.25 6.35
N ILE A 113 0.81 -38.79 6.49
CA ILE A 113 1.94 -38.55 5.57
C ILE A 113 1.67 -39.14 4.19
N ASP A 114 0.98 -40.26 4.10
CA ASP A 114 0.74 -40.93 2.82
C ASP A 114 -0.32 -40.16 2.03
N VAL A 115 -1.37 -39.64 2.68
CA VAL A 115 -2.34 -38.68 2.09
C VAL A 115 -1.64 -37.40 1.66
N TYR A 116 -0.76 -36.84 2.51
CA TYR A 116 0.02 -35.67 2.16
C TYR A 116 0.81 -35.87 0.86
N ARG A 117 1.56 -36.99 0.75
CA ARG A 117 2.39 -37.27 -0.43
C ARG A 117 1.58 -37.53 -1.69
N ALA A 118 0.46 -38.23 -1.56
CA ALA A 118 -0.38 -38.62 -2.70
C ALA A 118 -1.15 -37.45 -3.27
N GLN A 119 -1.70 -36.56 -2.41
CA GLN A 119 -2.67 -35.56 -2.82
C GLN A 119 -2.26 -34.13 -2.43
N VAL A 120 -2.16 -33.81 -1.14
CA VAL A 120 -2.04 -32.44 -0.61
C VAL A 120 -0.82 -31.72 -1.17
N ARG A 121 0.31 -32.40 -1.26
CA ARG A 121 1.56 -31.85 -1.83
C ARG A 121 1.38 -31.36 -3.27
N ASN A 122 0.66 -32.11 -4.08
CA ASN A 122 0.43 -31.77 -5.48
C ASN A 122 -0.54 -30.60 -5.61
N GLU A 123 -1.56 -30.54 -4.74
CA GLU A 123 -2.51 -29.41 -4.70
C GLU A 123 -1.80 -28.10 -4.30
N ILE A 124 -0.92 -28.12 -3.31
CA ILE A 124 -0.10 -26.94 -2.94
C ILE A 124 0.78 -26.51 -4.11
N ARG A 125 1.45 -27.45 -4.80
CA ARG A 125 2.27 -27.11 -5.99
C ARG A 125 1.44 -26.50 -7.12
N HIS A 126 0.25 -27.04 -7.36
CA HIS A 126 -0.66 -26.49 -8.34
C HIS A 126 -1.11 -25.08 -7.96
N TRP A 127 -1.47 -24.88 -6.70
CA TRP A 127 -1.82 -23.56 -6.18
C TRP A 127 -0.68 -22.55 -6.37
N LEU A 128 0.56 -22.90 -6.00
CA LEU A 128 1.73 -22.04 -6.22
C LEU A 128 1.98 -21.72 -7.70
N ALA A 129 1.75 -22.69 -8.59
CA ALA A 129 1.85 -22.46 -10.03
C ALA A 129 0.76 -21.52 -10.53
N THR A 130 -0.45 -21.57 -9.94
CA THR A 130 -1.56 -20.67 -10.25
C THR A 130 -1.24 -19.25 -9.80
N LEU A 131 -0.71 -19.04 -8.59
CA LEU A 131 -0.30 -17.72 -8.11
C LEU A 131 0.71 -17.02 -9.04
N ARG A 132 1.65 -17.78 -9.62
CA ARG A 132 2.63 -17.22 -10.56
C ARG A 132 2.02 -16.73 -11.86
N LYS A 133 0.87 -17.27 -12.28
CA LYS A 133 0.15 -16.85 -13.47
C LYS A 133 -0.73 -15.60 -13.24
N HIS A 134 -1.12 -15.37 -11.98
CA HIS A 134 -2.00 -14.27 -11.58
C HIS A 134 -1.24 -13.01 -11.15
N ILE A 135 0.06 -12.92 -11.43
CA ILE A 135 0.78 -11.65 -11.28
C ILE A 135 0.14 -10.70 -12.28
N PRO A 136 -0.53 -9.62 -11.84
CA PRO A 136 -1.18 -8.72 -12.77
C PRO A 136 -0.13 -8.14 -13.73
N ASN A 137 -0.32 -8.31 -15.03
CA ASN A 137 0.38 -7.54 -16.05
C ASN A 137 -0.05 -6.06 -16.04
N ASP A 138 -0.74 -5.63 -15.01
CA ASP A 138 -1.39 -4.33 -14.87
C ASP A 138 -0.45 -3.13 -14.87
N PHE A 139 0.84 -3.38 -14.77
CA PHE A 139 1.84 -2.36 -15.08
C PHE A 139 2.03 -2.16 -16.59
N ASP A 140 1.42 -3.00 -17.45
CA ASP A 140 1.48 -2.83 -18.91
C ASP A 140 0.85 -1.52 -19.40
N HIS A 141 -0.15 -0.97 -18.71
CA HIS A 141 -0.70 0.34 -19.03
C HIS A 141 0.27 1.50 -18.70
N LEU A 142 1.23 1.27 -17.81
CA LEU A 142 2.32 2.20 -17.52
C LEU A 142 3.57 1.88 -18.37
N SER A 143 3.64 0.70 -18.96
CA SER A 143 4.79 0.18 -19.71
C SER A 143 4.63 0.32 -21.22
N THR A 144 4.14 1.47 -21.71
CA THR A 144 4.28 1.80 -23.15
C THR A 144 5.76 1.95 -23.55
N ILE A 145 6.66 1.71 -22.61
CA ILE A 145 8.11 1.67 -22.81
C ILE A 145 8.60 0.25 -22.47
N ARG A 146 8.23 -0.73 -23.30
CA ARG A 146 8.97 -1.99 -23.37
C ARG A 146 10.27 -1.73 -24.11
N SER A 147 11.37 -1.63 -23.41
CA SER A 147 12.68 -1.86 -24.01
C SER A 147 12.88 -3.37 -24.19
N ASP A 148 13.30 -3.79 -25.38
CA ASP A 148 13.56 -5.18 -25.79
C ASP A 148 14.59 -5.95 -24.92
N GLU A 149 15.16 -5.31 -23.89
CA GLU A 149 16.10 -5.93 -22.96
C GLU A 149 15.45 -6.67 -21.77
N GLN A 150 14.16 -6.49 -21.53
CA GLN A 150 13.47 -7.02 -20.34
C GLN A 150 13.02 -8.50 -20.50
N ASP A 151 13.02 -9.04 -21.70
CA ASP A 151 12.68 -10.44 -21.98
C ASP A 151 13.74 -11.46 -21.49
N LYS A 152 14.93 -11.00 -21.07
CA LYS A 152 16.00 -11.88 -20.55
C LYS A 152 16.02 -12.04 -19.04
N ALA A 153 15.30 -11.23 -18.27
CA ALA A 153 15.19 -11.29 -16.81
C ALA A 153 13.86 -11.92 -16.35
N GLY A 154 13.43 -12.97 -17.01
CA GLY A 154 12.16 -13.68 -16.82
C GLY A 154 11.96 -14.40 -15.49
N THR A 155 12.39 -13.84 -14.36
CA THR A 155 12.05 -14.33 -13.02
C THR A 155 11.32 -13.25 -12.24
N ALA A 156 10.05 -13.02 -12.58
CA ALA A 156 9.17 -12.35 -11.64
C ALA A 156 9.23 -13.11 -10.32
N LEU A 157 9.63 -12.41 -9.25
CA LEU A 157 9.67 -13.01 -7.91
C LEU A 157 8.30 -13.58 -7.59
N PRO A 158 8.22 -14.80 -7.05
CA PRO A 158 6.94 -15.39 -6.70
C PRO A 158 6.20 -14.48 -5.70
N PRO A 159 4.87 -14.42 -5.78
CA PRO A 159 4.09 -13.66 -4.81
C PRO A 159 4.32 -14.18 -3.39
N GLU A 160 4.17 -13.30 -2.41
CA GLU A 160 4.33 -13.65 -1.01
C GLU A 160 3.26 -14.64 -0.59
N HIS A 161 3.66 -15.74 0.02
CA HIS A 161 2.73 -16.79 0.41
C HIS A 161 3.13 -17.47 1.71
N LEU A 162 2.12 -18.02 2.39
CA LEU A 162 2.25 -18.81 3.60
C LEU A 162 1.44 -20.11 3.47
N ILE A 163 1.94 -21.18 4.05
CA ILE A 163 1.24 -22.46 4.19
C ILE A 163 1.04 -22.70 5.68
N VAL A 164 -0.20 -22.78 6.12
CA VAL A 164 -0.55 -22.91 7.53
C VAL A 164 -1.15 -24.29 7.77
N LEU A 165 -0.45 -25.13 8.53
CA LEU A 165 -0.94 -26.42 8.96
C LEU A 165 -1.88 -26.23 10.16
N LEU A 166 -3.12 -26.66 10.00
CA LEU A 166 -4.14 -26.66 11.06
C LEU A 166 -4.11 -27.98 11.82
N PRO A 167 -4.34 -27.98 13.15
CA PRO A 167 -4.46 -29.20 13.92
C PRO A 167 -5.70 -30.00 13.49
N PRO A 168 -5.66 -31.33 13.54
CA PRO A 168 -6.82 -32.16 13.24
C PRO A 168 -7.94 -31.92 14.28
N PRO A 169 -9.21 -32.00 13.88
CA PRO A 169 -10.34 -31.65 14.74
C PRO A 169 -10.52 -32.56 15.96
N SER A 170 -9.94 -33.75 15.92
CA SER A 170 -10.05 -34.76 16.99
C SER A 170 -8.96 -34.67 18.09
N SER A 171 -7.89 -33.92 17.82
CA SER A 171 -6.80 -33.73 18.79
C SER A 171 -6.69 -32.24 19.13
N GLY A 172 -7.20 -31.84 20.27
CA GLY A 172 -7.19 -30.43 20.70
C GLY A 172 -5.78 -29.78 20.85
N VAL A 173 -4.69 -30.50 20.69
CA VAL A 173 -3.34 -30.00 20.88
C VAL A 173 -2.34 -30.77 20.02
N PHE A 174 -1.55 -30.08 19.19
CA PHE A 174 -0.30 -30.64 18.71
C PHE A 174 0.71 -30.68 19.87
N THR A 175 0.93 -31.85 20.45
CA THR A 175 2.10 -32.05 21.30
C THR A 175 3.32 -32.05 20.38
N ALA A 176 4.08 -30.98 20.38
CA ALA A 176 5.45 -31.02 19.91
C ALA A 176 6.16 -32.09 20.76
N SER A 177 6.41 -33.24 20.18
CA SER A 177 7.20 -34.29 20.84
C SER A 177 8.62 -33.77 21.00
N SER A 178 8.86 -33.02 22.07
CA SER A 178 10.21 -32.85 22.60
C SER A 178 10.66 -34.27 22.99
N ALA A 179 11.59 -34.79 22.25
CA ALA A 179 12.27 -36.06 22.56
C ALA A 179 13.05 -35.92 23.87
N THR A 180 12.41 -36.13 24.99
CA THR A 180 13.08 -36.51 26.23
C THR A 180 12.67 -37.94 26.54
N SER A 181 13.58 -38.80 26.18
CA SER A 181 13.57 -40.21 26.49
C SER A 181 13.65 -40.49 27.97
N SER A 182 12.77 -41.29 28.51
CA SER A 182 13.20 -42.28 29.49
C SER A 182 12.27 -43.49 29.53
N GLY A 183 12.79 -44.63 29.27
CA GLY A 183 12.40 -45.88 29.91
C GLY A 183 11.66 -46.91 29.11
N LYS A 184 12.43 -47.90 28.54
CA LYS A 184 12.17 -49.32 28.48
C LYS A 184 10.94 -49.83 27.68
N SER A 185 11.18 -50.23 26.43
CA SER A 185 10.86 -51.57 25.95
C SER A 185 11.59 -51.80 24.60
N ALA A 186 12.56 -52.70 24.57
CA ALA A 186 13.50 -52.93 23.50
C ALA A 186 13.11 -54.17 22.69
N MET A 187 11.96 -54.21 22.03
CA MET A 187 11.72 -55.33 21.09
C MET A 187 10.66 -55.10 20.00
N GLY A 188 10.26 -53.88 19.74
CA GLY A 188 9.32 -53.55 18.67
C GLY A 188 9.78 -52.37 17.75
N ARG A 189 11.03 -51.91 17.91
CA ARG A 189 11.49 -50.59 17.36
C ARG A 189 12.16 -50.62 16.02
N PHE A 190 12.28 -51.75 15.36
CA PHE A 190 13.06 -51.83 14.10
C PHE A 190 12.25 -51.50 12.83
N TYR A 191 10.94 -51.32 12.87
CA TYR A 191 10.12 -51.02 11.70
C TYR A 191 9.41 -49.64 11.69
N THR A 192 9.62 -48.81 12.69
CA THR A 192 9.10 -47.42 12.69
C THR A 192 10.18 -46.37 12.53
N MET A 193 11.28 -46.73 11.84
CA MET A 193 12.32 -45.75 11.48
C MET A 193 11.76 -44.78 10.44
N ASN A 194 11.59 -43.51 10.89
CA ASN A 194 11.52 -42.31 10.05
C ASN A 194 10.25 -42.07 9.23
N LYS A 195 9.06 -42.24 9.77
CA LYS A 195 7.95 -41.41 9.30
C LYS A 195 8.02 -40.06 10.06
N GLY A 196 8.71 -39.05 9.51
CA GLY A 196 8.71 -37.70 10.01
C GLY A 196 7.27 -37.14 10.04
N THR A 197 6.99 -36.11 10.81
CA THR A 197 5.65 -35.51 10.87
C THR A 197 5.27 -34.85 9.54
N VAL A 198 3.96 -34.66 9.29
CA VAL A 198 3.50 -33.91 8.09
C VAL A 198 4.11 -32.51 8.07
N LEU A 199 4.25 -31.86 9.24
CA LEU A 199 4.89 -30.55 9.36
C LEU A 199 6.34 -30.56 8.87
N GLU A 200 7.13 -31.56 9.27
CA GLU A 200 8.54 -31.69 8.81
C GLU A 200 8.62 -31.89 7.29
N LYS A 201 7.68 -32.64 6.71
CA LYS A 201 7.64 -32.84 5.25
C LYS A 201 7.19 -31.57 4.52
N LEU A 202 6.21 -30.84 5.04
CA LEU A 202 5.80 -29.55 4.50
C LEU A 202 6.98 -28.55 4.51
N ARG A 203 7.69 -28.46 5.64
CA ARG A 203 8.88 -27.59 5.76
C ARG A 203 9.98 -27.99 4.79
N ALA A 204 10.26 -29.27 4.65
CA ALA A 204 11.28 -29.78 3.70
C ALA A 204 10.90 -29.51 2.24
N ASP A 205 9.61 -29.56 1.89
CA ASP A 205 9.14 -29.41 0.52
C ASP A 205 8.94 -27.93 0.09
N PHE A 206 8.63 -27.02 1.04
CA PHE A 206 8.17 -25.66 0.71
C PHE A 206 8.94 -24.53 1.39
N ASN A 207 9.73 -24.76 2.45
CA ASN A 207 10.63 -23.74 2.96
C ASN A 207 11.85 -23.58 2.07
N SER A 208 12.35 -22.36 1.94
CA SER A 208 13.64 -22.10 1.31
C SER A 208 14.73 -21.94 2.36
N SER A 209 15.99 -21.92 1.93
CA SER A 209 17.13 -21.67 2.84
C SER A 209 17.09 -20.30 3.51
N THR A 210 16.37 -19.34 2.91
CA THR A 210 16.33 -17.94 3.36
C THR A 210 14.99 -17.54 3.93
N LYS A 211 13.92 -18.33 3.72
CA LYS A 211 12.56 -17.92 4.08
C LYS A 211 11.72 -19.11 4.54
N GLU A 212 11.09 -18.94 5.70
CA GLU A 212 10.11 -19.89 6.21
C GLU A 212 8.73 -19.55 5.65
N HIS A 213 8.12 -20.51 4.95
CA HIS A 213 6.79 -20.38 4.36
C HIS A 213 5.76 -21.24 5.08
N VAL A 214 6.20 -22.21 5.87
CA VAL A 214 5.34 -23.21 6.50
C VAL A 214 5.27 -22.97 8.00
N LEU A 215 4.06 -22.70 8.47
CA LEU A 215 3.73 -22.48 9.87
C LEU A 215 2.72 -23.54 10.33
N ALA A 216 2.60 -23.74 11.64
CA ALA A 216 1.59 -24.58 12.22
C ALA A 216 0.83 -23.83 13.30
N LEU A 217 -0.49 -23.91 13.27
CA LEU A 217 -1.33 -23.44 14.37
C LEU A 217 -1.30 -24.50 15.48
N SER A 218 -0.89 -24.13 16.68
CA SER A 218 -0.68 -25.07 17.79
C SER A 218 -2.00 -25.68 18.32
N LYS A 219 -3.08 -24.90 18.31
CA LYS A 219 -4.40 -25.27 18.78
C LYS A 219 -5.47 -24.59 17.92
N LEU A 220 -6.59 -25.30 17.65
CA LEU A 220 -7.77 -24.70 17.03
C LEU A 220 -8.59 -23.96 18.11
N PRO A 221 -8.80 -22.63 18.00
CA PRO A 221 -9.76 -21.97 18.86
C PRO A 221 -11.18 -22.45 18.51
N THR A 222 -11.99 -22.69 19.53
CA THR A 222 -13.37 -23.23 19.37
C THR A 222 -14.41 -22.13 19.23
N SER A 223 -14.10 -20.93 19.69
CA SER A 223 -14.98 -19.76 19.65
C SER A 223 -14.16 -18.46 19.74
N SER A 224 -14.79 -17.31 19.49
CA SER A 224 -14.17 -15.99 19.71
C SER A 224 -13.70 -15.77 21.16
N LYS A 225 -14.33 -16.43 22.15
CA LYS A 225 -13.90 -16.33 23.56
C LYS A 225 -12.58 -17.04 23.83
N ASP A 226 -12.30 -18.11 23.07
CA ASP A 226 -11.07 -18.89 23.17
C ASP A 226 -10.01 -18.45 22.15
N ASN A 227 -10.31 -17.39 21.39
CA ASN A 227 -9.45 -16.86 20.34
C ASN A 227 -8.34 -16.00 20.93
N ASP A 228 -7.41 -16.64 21.64
CA ASP A 228 -6.27 -15.96 22.25
C ASP A 228 -5.33 -15.43 21.15
N PRO A 229 -5.02 -14.12 21.12
CA PRO A 229 -4.04 -13.56 20.21
C PRO A 229 -2.67 -14.26 20.26
N ALA A 230 -2.30 -14.86 21.40
CA ALA A 230 -1.06 -15.62 21.53
C ALA A 230 -0.95 -16.79 20.56
N LEU A 231 -2.07 -17.41 20.17
CA LEU A 231 -2.11 -18.51 19.19
C LEU A 231 -1.68 -18.06 17.79
N TRP A 232 -1.87 -16.78 17.49
CA TRP A 232 -1.67 -16.20 16.16
C TRP A 232 -0.36 -15.45 16.02
N ILE A 233 0.44 -15.27 17.09
CA ILE A 233 1.64 -14.43 17.11
C ILE A 233 2.55 -14.75 15.93
N ASP A 234 2.90 -16.01 15.73
CA ASP A 234 3.83 -16.42 14.67
C ASP A 234 3.23 -16.19 13.28
N ILE A 235 1.95 -16.53 13.11
CA ILE A 235 1.24 -16.36 11.82
C ILE A 235 1.14 -14.87 11.48
N ILE A 236 0.73 -14.04 12.43
CA ILE A 236 0.62 -12.57 12.23
C ILE A 236 1.99 -11.94 11.98
N ALA A 237 3.04 -12.38 12.67
CA ALA A 237 4.41 -11.90 12.44
C ALA A 237 4.88 -12.21 11.00
N HIS A 238 4.60 -13.40 10.51
CA HIS A 238 4.93 -13.78 9.13
C HIS A 238 4.04 -13.05 8.10
N ILE A 239 2.75 -12.88 8.38
CA ILE A 239 1.86 -12.06 7.54
C ILE A 239 2.42 -10.63 7.44
N LYS A 240 2.82 -10.00 8.55
CA LYS A 240 3.44 -8.66 8.54
C LYS A 240 4.69 -8.62 7.67
N THR A 241 5.58 -9.61 7.82
CA THR A 241 6.82 -9.69 7.04
C THR A 241 6.54 -9.84 5.54
N CYS A 242 5.61 -10.72 5.17
CA CYS A 242 5.20 -10.93 3.79
C CYS A 242 4.51 -9.69 3.21
N THR A 243 3.65 -9.03 4.00
CA THR A 243 2.99 -7.77 3.61
C THR A 243 4.02 -6.69 3.31
N LEU A 244 5.00 -6.47 4.20
CA LEU A 244 6.06 -5.48 3.99
C LEU A 244 6.92 -5.80 2.76
N ALA A 245 7.23 -7.07 2.52
CA ALA A 245 7.95 -7.49 1.31
C ALA A 245 7.15 -7.24 0.03
N SER A 246 5.83 -7.50 0.07
CA SER A 246 4.92 -7.22 -1.04
C SER A 246 4.79 -5.73 -1.31
N LEU A 247 4.58 -4.90 -0.28
CA LEU A 247 4.53 -3.45 -0.39
C LEU A 247 5.84 -2.87 -0.95
N GLY A 248 6.98 -3.33 -0.46
CA GLY A 248 8.28 -2.93 -0.97
C GLY A 248 8.45 -3.26 -2.46
N ARG A 249 7.88 -4.37 -2.93
CA ARG A 249 7.89 -4.78 -4.34
C ARG A 249 6.99 -3.89 -5.19
N VAL A 250 5.76 -3.64 -4.76
CA VAL A 250 4.79 -2.77 -5.46
C VAL A 250 5.36 -1.36 -5.60
N LEU A 251 5.79 -0.76 -4.48
CA LEU A 251 6.38 0.58 -4.48
C LEU A 251 7.68 0.64 -5.30
N GLY A 252 8.52 -0.40 -5.24
CA GLY A 252 9.75 -0.48 -6.03
C GLY A 252 9.49 -0.59 -7.54
N MET A 253 8.40 -1.23 -7.97
CA MET A 253 7.99 -1.24 -9.38
C MET A 253 7.47 0.14 -9.82
N GLN A 254 6.63 0.78 -9.01
CA GLN A 254 6.14 2.13 -9.28
C GLN A 254 7.30 3.13 -9.37
N ASP A 255 8.26 3.08 -8.45
CA ASP A 255 9.45 3.93 -8.44
C ASP A 255 10.30 3.76 -9.71
N ARG A 256 10.49 2.52 -10.17
CA ARG A 256 11.20 2.27 -11.44
C ARG A 256 10.49 2.91 -12.64
N VAL A 257 9.15 2.78 -12.72
CA VAL A 257 8.37 3.39 -13.79
C VAL A 257 8.52 4.92 -13.78
N VAL A 258 8.48 5.54 -12.59
CA VAL A 258 8.72 6.99 -12.44
C VAL A 258 10.13 7.36 -12.88
N SER A 259 11.14 6.65 -12.37
CA SER A 259 12.55 6.94 -12.65
C SER A 259 12.88 6.80 -14.14
N MET A 260 12.46 5.71 -14.78
CA MET A 260 12.65 5.50 -16.22
C MET A 260 12.01 6.60 -17.06
N TYR A 261 10.80 7.04 -16.67
CA TYR A 261 10.12 8.11 -17.39
C TYR A 261 10.80 9.46 -17.20
N ASP A 262 11.22 9.78 -15.96
CA ASP A 262 11.91 11.05 -15.67
C ASP A 262 13.33 11.09 -16.25
N GLU A 263 14.04 9.97 -16.37
CA GLU A 263 15.32 9.87 -17.08
C GLU A 263 15.18 10.13 -18.58
N SER A 264 14.02 9.84 -19.16
CA SER A 264 13.71 10.10 -20.56
C SER A 264 13.37 11.56 -20.88
N THR A 265 13.67 12.52 -20.00
CA THR A 265 13.31 13.95 -20.14
C THR A 265 13.77 14.61 -21.45
N LYS A 266 14.74 14.03 -22.15
CA LYS A 266 15.21 14.47 -23.47
C LYS A 266 14.46 13.77 -24.62
N GLY A 267 13.58 12.81 -24.34
CA GLY A 267 12.83 12.08 -25.34
C GLY A 267 11.62 12.87 -25.84
N VAL A 268 11.22 12.63 -27.09
CA VAL A 268 10.08 13.29 -27.75
C VAL A 268 8.75 13.04 -27.01
N ASN A 269 8.64 11.95 -26.25
CA ASN A 269 7.39 11.52 -25.59
C ASN A 269 7.30 11.94 -24.11
N TRP A 270 8.29 12.63 -23.56
CA TRP A 270 8.21 13.10 -22.19
C TRP A 270 7.30 14.32 -22.06
N THR A 271 6.38 14.27 -21.10
CA THR A 271 5.52 15.40 -20.73
C THR A 271 5.52 15.59 -19.22
N LEU A 272 5.37 16.83 -18.77
CA LEU A 272 5.25 17.14 -17.35
C LEU A 272 4.04 16.43 -16.72
N SER A 273 2.89 16.51 -17.39
CA SER A 273 1.66 15.82 -16.96
C SER A 273 1.86 14.31 -16.80
N GLY A 274 2.59 13.69 -17.73
CA GLY A 274 2.93 12.26 -17.67
C GLY A 274 3.83 11.91 -16.49
N SER A 275 4.79 12.76 -16.13
CA SER A 275 5.63 12.60 -14.93
C SER A 275 4.80 12.70 -13.66
N ILE A 276 3.94 13.73 -13.56
CA ILE A 276 3.06 13.94 -12.41
C ILE A 276 2.10 12.74 -12.25
N THR A 277 1.45 12.31 -13.33
CA THR A 277 0.51 11.17 -13.29
C THR A 277 1.17 9.91 -12.70
N ARG A 278 2.41 9.61 -13.08
CA ARG A 278 3.13 8.43 -12.56
C ARG A 278 3.47 8.58 -11.08
N LYS A 279 3.86 9.77 -10.64
CA LYS A 279 4.11 10.07 -9.23
C LYS A 279 2.82 9.98 -8.40
N GLU A 280 1.68 10.37 -8.96
CA GLU A 280 0.38 10.24 -8.29
C GLU A 280 0.01 8.79 -7.96
N PHE A 281 0.40 7.81 -8.76
CA PHE A 281 0.21 6.40 -8.39
C PHE A 281 1.04 6.00 -7.16
N VAL A 282 2.26 6.51 -7.04
CA VAL A 282 3.09 6.30 -5.83
C VAL A 282 2.46 7.01 -4.63
N ILE A 283 2.02 8.26 -4.82
CA ILE A 283 1.36 9.08 -3.80
C ILE A 283 0.12 8.37 -3.26
N GLN A 284 -0.78 7.90 -4.12
CA GLN A 284 -1.99 7.18 -3.70
C GLN A 284 -1.65 5.93 -2.87
N THR A 285 -0.59 5.21 -3.25
CA THR A 285 -0.13 4.05 -2.48
C THR A 285 0.36 4.47 -1.10
N LEU A 286 1.14 5.54 -0.99
CA LEU A 286 1.67 6.05 0.28
C LEU A 286 0.56 6.65 1.16
N GLU A 287 -0.41 7.34 0.57
CA GLU A 287 -1.61 7.85 1.27
C GLU A 287 -2.40 6.69 1.88
N GLY A 288 -2.66 5.63 1.09
CA GLY A 288 -3.35 4.43 1.58
C GLY A 288 -2.58 3.69 2.70
N LEU A 289 -1.28 3.91 2.82
CA LEU A 289 -0.44 3.40 3.91
C LEU A 289 -0.30 4.39 5.08
N GLY A 290 -0.91 5.57 5.01
CA GLY A 290 -0.77 6.62 6.02
C GLY A 290 0.63 7.26 6.09
N LEU A 291 1.45 7.13 5.05
CA LEU A 291 2.81 7.66 4.99
C LEU A 291 2.82 9.10 4.43
N LEU A 292 2.04 9.99 5.04
CA LEU A 292 1.72 11.33 4.55
C LEU A 292 2.94 12.26 4.43
N HIS A 293 3.94 12.12 5.30
CA HIS A 293 5.18 12.90 5.16
C HIS A 293 5.99 12.53 3.91
N ASP A 294 5.98 11.24 3.50
CA ASP A 294 6.60 10.82 2.25
C ASP A 294 5.82 11.34 1.03
N VAL A 295 4.50 11.44 1.14
CA VAL A 295 3.64 12.10 0.13
C VAL A 295 4.02 13.56 -0.06
N LEU A 296 4.14 14.34 1.03
CA LEU A 296 4.59 15.74 0.95
C LEU A 296 5.95 15.87 0.29
N HIS A 297 6.88 14.97 0.64
CA HIS A 297 8.21 14.97 0.01
C HIS A 297 8.14 14.76 -1.51
N ILE A 298 7.26 13.87 -2.00
CA ILE A 298 7.08 13.69 -3.44
C ILE A 298 6.49 14.96 -4.07
N TYR A 299 5.49 15.60 -3.44
CA TYR A 299 4.94 16.86 -3.95
C TYR A 299 5.99 17.98 -4.00
N ASP A 300 6.90 18.08 -3.02
CA ASP A 300 8.01 19.04 -3.05
C ASP A 300 8.95 18.78 -4.24
N THR A 301 9.22 17.51 -4.57
CA THR A 301 10.02 17.17 -5.75
C THR A 301 9.29 17.50 -7.05
N VAL A 302 7.98 17.31 -7.11
CA VAL A 302 7.13 17.66 -8.26
C VAL A 302 7.15 19.17 -8.48
N GLU A 303 6.95 19.97 -7.43
CA GLU A 303 6.97 21.43 -7.49
C GLU A 303 8.31 21.98 -7.97
N THR A 304 9.41 21.47 -7.39
CA THR A 304 10.77 21.83 -7.84
C THR A 304 11.00 21.49 -9.32
N HIS A 305 10.46 20.37 -9.78
CA HIS A 305 10.57 19.97 -11.19
C HIS A 305 9.70 20.86 -12.08
N LEU A 306 8.49 21.20 -11.66
CA LEU A 306 7.59 22.12 -12.33
C LEU A 306 8.25 23.50 -12.51
N GLU A 307 8.83 24.06 -11.45
CA GLU A 307 9.54 25.35 -11.50
C GLU A 307 10.69 25.34 -12.52
N ARG A 308 11.48 24.26 -12.57
CA ARG A 308 12.54 24.10 -13.59
C ARG A 308 11.96 24.04 -15.00
N CYS A 309 10.89 23.28 -15.21
CA CYS A 309 10.25 23.19 -16.53
C CYS A 309 9.70 24.54 -17.01
N ILE A 310 9.17 25.35 -16.07
CA ILE A 310 8.73 26.73 -16.37
C ILE A 310 9.94 27.61 -16.74
N ALA A 311 11.00 27.58 -15.93
CA ALA A 311 12.22 28.37 -16.18
C ALA A 311 12.89 28.02 -17.50
N ASP A 312 12.90 26.73 -17.88
CA ASP A 312 13.47 26.23 -19.14
C ASP A 312 12.55 26.46 -20.36
N GLY A 313 11.34 27.02 -20.17
CA GLY A 313 10.37 27.23 -21.26
C GLY A 313 9.83 25.94 -21.87
N ARG A 314 9.93 24.80 -21.17
CA ARG A 314 9.50 23.47 -21.68
C ARG A 314 8.00 23.26 -21.63
N THR A 315 7.27 24.08 -20.89
CA THR A 315 5.82 24.05 -20.79
C THR A 315 5.25 25.31 -21.42
N PRO A 316 4.68 25.20 -22.63
CA PRO A 316 4.00 26.35 -23.22
C PRO A 316 2.83 26.74 -22.33
N PHE A 317 2.63 28.05 -22.15
CA PHE A 317 1.44 28.56 -21.51
C PHE A 317 0.22 28.23 -22.38
N VAL A 318 -0.70 27.43 -21.82
CA VAL A 318 -2.02 27.20 -22.43
C VAL A 318 -3.02 27.88 -21.50
N PRO A 319 -3.82 28.86 -21.97
CA PRO A 319 -4.89 29.44 -21.15
C PRO A 319 -5.84 28.30 -20.75
N GLY A 320 -6.16 28.23 -19.46
CA GLY A 320 -7.10 27.24 -18.93
C GLY A 320 -8.45 27.39 -19.62
N GLY A 321 -9.00 26.27 -20.11
CA GLY A 321 -10.36 26.25 -20.66
C GLY A 321 -11.39 26.29 -19.53
N ASN A 322 -12.49 27.01 -19.73
CA ASN A 322 -13.66 26.94 -18.87
C ASN A 322 -14.38 25.61 -19.13
N GLU A 323 -13.84 24.52 -18.62
CA GLU A 323 -14.52 23.22 -18.68
C GLU A 323 -15.57 23.11 -17.57
N PRO A 324 -16.68 22.40 -17.78
CA PRO A 324 -17.65 22.10 -16.74
C PRO A 324 -16.95 21.44 -15.54
N GLY A 325 -17.14 21.97 -14.33
CA GLY A 325 -16.48 21.48 -13.11
C GLY A 325 -15.13 22.14 -12.83
N ASP A 326 -14.94 23.37 -13.29
CA ASP A 326 -13.75 24.17 -12.95
C ASP A 326 -13.65 24.39 -11.43
N ASP A 327 -12.56 23.89 -10.83
CA ASP A 327 -12.27 23.99 -9.39
C ASP A 327 -11.44 25.23 -9.06
N SER A 328 -11.23 26.13 -10.02
CA SER A 328 -10.28 27.25 -9.89
C SER A 328 -10.61 28.28 -8.78
N LEU A 329 -11.86 28.29 -8.31
CA LEU A 329 -12.33 29.22 -7.27
C LEU A 329 -12.47 28.56 -5.89
N MET A 330 -12.68 27.25 -5.84
CA MET A 330 -12.83 26.45 -4.61
C MET A 330 -11.81 25.30 -4.63
N LEU A 331 -10.55 25.62 -4.37
CA LEU A 331 -9.43 24.70 -4.54
C LEU A 331 -9.35 23.65 -3.44
N LEU A 332 -9.75 23.99 -2.21
CA LEU A 332 -9.57 23.14 -1.03
C LEU A 332 -10.81 22.27 -0.73
N GLY A 333 -11.89 22.46 -1.47
CA GLY A 333 -13.05 21.59 -1.46
C GLY A 333 -12.82 20.28 -2.22
N PRO A 334 -13.86 19.42 -2.33
CA PRO A 334 -13.79 18.19 -3.11
C PRO A 334 -13.47 18.50 -4.57
N LEU A 335 -12.38 17.93 -5.09
CA LEU A 335 -11.98 18.10 -6.49
C LEU A 335 -13.01 17.45 -7.43
N ARG A 336 -13.60 18.25 -8.32
CA ARG A 336 -14.63 17.84 -9.26
C ARG A 336 -14.07 17.52 -10.64
N LYS A 337 -12.99 18.20 -11.02
CA LYS A 337 -12.33 18.04 -12.32
C LYS A 337 -11.57 16.69 -12.35
N PRO A 338 -11.68 15.89 -13.42
CA PRO A 338 -10.99 14.60 -13.53
C PRO A 338 -9.50 14.80 -13.85
N TYR A 339 -8.76 15.38 -12.93
CA TYR A 339 -7.35 15.80 -13.10
C TYR A 339 -6.47 14.68 -13.64
N LEU A 340 -6.55 13.47 -13.07
CA LEU A 340 -5.69 12.35 -13.49
C LEU A 340 -5.91 11.95 -14.95
N SER A 341 -7.16 11.91 -15.41
CA SER A 341 -7.48 11.58 -16.81
C SER A 341 -7.07 12.69 -17.77
N LEU A 342 -7.21 13.95 -17.36
CA LEU A 342 -6.77 15.11 -18.13
C LEU A 342 -5.24 15.20 -18.20
N MET A 343 -4.53 14.86 -17.11
CA MET A 343 -3.07 14.71 -17.11
C MET A 343 -2.61 13.59 -18.05
N ALA A 344 -3.24 12.42 -17.97
CA ALA A 344 -2.91 11.28 -18.83
C ALA A 344 -3.09 11.62 -20.31
N SER A 345 -4.10 12.43 -20.67
CA SER A 345 -4.34 12.94 -22.02
C SER A 345 -3.55 14.22 -22.37
N ASN A 346 -2.70 14.71 -21.47
CA ASN A 346 -1.93 15.95 -21.60
C ASN A 346 -2.79 17.18 -21.96
N ARG A 347 -3.96 17.26 -21.33
CA ARG A 347 -4.96 18.35 -21.59
C ARG A 347 -5.04 19.38 -20.48
N LEU A 348 -4.30 19.23 -19.37
CA LEU A 348 -4.26 20.22 -18.30
C LEU A 348 -3.38 21.42 -18.67
N SER A 349 -3.86 22.61 -18.32
CA SER A 349 -3.06 23.81 -18.36
C SER A 349 -2.06 23.86 -17.21
N LEU A 350 -1.02 24.67 -17.33
CA LEU A 350 -0.04 24.89 -16.26
C LEU A 350 -0.71 25.49 -15.01
N PHE A 351 -1.73 26.35 -15.20
CA PHE A 351 -2.55 26.89 -14.14
C PHE A 351 -3.28 25.78 -13.38
N ASP A 352 -3.96 24.88 -14.09
CA ASP A 352 -4.65 23.74 -13.48
C ASP A 352 -3.72 22.83 -12.68
N ILE A 353 -2.51 22.55 -13.22
CA ILE A 353 -1.50 21.74 -12.54
C ILE A 353 -1.10 22.39 -11.21
N GLN A 354 -0.84 23.71 -11.20
CA GLN A 354 -0.50 24.41 -9.96
C GLN A 354 -1.65 24.41 -8.94
N CYS A 355 -2.86 24.64 -9.40
CA CYS A 355 -4.06 24.57 -8.55
C CYS A 355 -4.23 23.16 -7.96
N TYR A 356 -4.08 22.11 -8.78
CA TYR A 356 -4.14 20.73 -8.33
C TYR A 356 -3.09 20.40 -7.27
N LEU A 357 -1.83 20.75 -7.51
CA LEU A 357 -0.74 20.48 -6.57
C LEU A 357 -0.95 21.21 -5.24
N TYR A 358 -1.40 22.47 -5.28
CA TYR A 358 -1.72 23.21 -4.07
C TYR A 358 -2.85 22.55 -3.30
N ALA A 359 -3.95 22.18 -3.95
CA ALA A 359 -5.09 21.52 -3.33
C ALA A 359 -4.68 20.19 -2.67
N ARG A 360 -3.96 19.35 -3.38
CA ARG A 360 -3.50 18.04 -2.87
C ARG A 360 -2.54 18.19 -1.68
N ARG A 361 -1.55 19.08 -1.76
CA ARG A 361 -0.65 19.36 -0.63
C ARG A 361 -1.40 19.86 0.59
N SER A 362 -2.34 20.78 0.39
CA SER A 362 -3.16 21.33 1.48
C SER A 362 -3.98 20.24 2.17
N THR A 363 -4.57 19.32 1.41
CA THR A 363 -5.31 18.16 1.96
C THR A 363 -4.40 17.28 2.81
N VAL A 364 -3.17 17.02 2.35
CA VAL A 364 -2.20 16.20 3.10
C VAL A 364 -1.76 16.90 4.39
N HIS A 365 -1.47 18.21 4.36
CA HIS A 365 -1.16 18.99 5.56
C HIS A 365 -2.33 18.97 6.55
N ALA A 366 -3.58 19.12 6.06
CA ALA A 366 -4.75 19.02 6.91
C ALA A 366 -4.88 17.65 7.57
N ALA A 367 -4.63 16.55 6.82
CA ALA A 367 -4.64 15.19 7.34
C ALA A 367 -3.54 14.94 8.39
N LEU A 368 -2.42 15.66 8.32
CA LEU A 368 -1.37 15.67 9.34
C LEU A 368 -1.70 16.57 10.55
N GLY A 369 -2.83 17.30 10.54
CA GLY A 369 -3.15 18.30 11.55
C GLY A 369 -2.37 19.60 11.42
N GLU A 370 -1.65 19.81 10.32
CA GLU A 370 -0.78 20.95 10.06
C GLU A 370 -1.53 22.09 9.33
N VAL A 371 -2.74 22.41 9.77
CA VAL A 371 -3.62 23.40 9.09
C VAL A 371 -2.96 24.78 9.00
N VAL A 372 -2.15 25.16 10.00
CA VAL A 372 -1.41 26.43 9.99
C VAL A 372 -0.44 26.52 8.80
N GLN A 373 0.17 25.39 8.41
CA GLN A 373 1.06 25.32 7.25
C GLN A 373 0.33 25.64 5.95
N VAL A 374 -0.94 25.24 5.80
CA VAL A 374 -1.78 25.58 4.64
C VAL A 374 -1.95 27.10 4.55
N MET A 375 -2.26 27.77 5.67
CA MET A 375 -2.39 29.24 5.72
C MET A 375 -1.08 29.96 5.36
N GLN A 376 0.07 29.40 5.76
CA GLN A 376 1.39 29.99 5.47
C GLN A 376 1.79 29.83 3.99
N MET A 377 1.43 28.73 3.34
CA MET A 377 1.78 28.50 1.92
C MET A 377 0.82 29.19 0.94
N THR A 378 -0.41 29.51 1.34
CA THR A 378 -1.42 30.15 0.49
C THR A 378 -0.95 31.46 -0.17
N PRO A 379 -0.37 32.45 0.56
CA PRO A 379 0.11 33.69 -0.06
C PRO A 379 1.22 33.45 -1.09
N ALA A 380 2.13 32.52 -0.83
CA ALA A 380 3.21 32.18 -1.76
C ALA A 380 2.66 31.53 -3.04
N PHE A 381 1.66 30.64 -2.91
CA PHE A 381 0.96 30.04 -4.02
C PHE A 381 0.25 31.10 -4.89
N ILE A 382 -0.57 31.98 -4.28
CA ILE A 382 -1.26 33.05 -4.98
C ILE A 382 -0.25 33.95 -5.73
N ALA A 383 0.86 34.33 -5.07
CA ALA A 383 1.91 35.14 -5.69
C ALA A 383 2.58 34.43 -6.86
N SER A 384 2.84 33.11 -6.76
CA SER A 384 3.42 32.29 -7.82
C SER A 384 2.52 32.26 -9.06
N VAL A 385 1.25 31.90 -8.87
CA VAL A 385 0.27 31.83 -9.97
C VAL A 385 0.04 33.20 -10.59
N THR A 386 -0.11 34.26 -9.78
CA THR A 386 -0.28 35.62 -10.28
C THR A 386 0.93 36.07 -11.12
N ARG A 387 2.15 35.75 -10.69
CA ARG A 387 3.38 36.05 -11.45
C ARG A 387 3.39 35.33 -12.80
N MET A 388 2.99 34.07 -12.82
CA MET A 388 2.90 33.25 -14.04
C MET A 388 1.84 33.81 -15.01
N LEU A 389 0.68 34.20 -14.53
CA LEU A 389 -0.44 34.67 -15.36
C LEU A 389 -0.30 36.14 -15.82
N ARG A 390 0.44 36.97 -15.09
CA ARG A 390 0.59 38.41 -15.38
C ARG A 390 1.01 38.74 -16.82
N PRO A 391 1.98 38.06 -17.46
CA PRO A 391 2.34 38.30 -18.86
C PRO A 391 1.20 38.04 -19.84
N HIS A 392 0.26 37.17 -19.44
CA HIS A 392 -0.87 36.70 -20.26
C HIS A 392 -2.19 37.40 -19.92
N ARG A 393 -2.14 38.50 -19.15
CA ARG A 393 -3.34 39.23 -18.66
C ARG A 393 -4.30 39.63 -19.79
N HIS A 394 -3.78 39.85 -21.00
CA HIS A 394 -4.58 40.17 -22.17
C HIS A 394 -5.46 39.03 -22.69
N LEU A 395 -5.18 37.79 -22.28
CA LEU A 395 -5.95 36.58 -22.60
C LEU A 395 -6.97 36.24 -21.52
N LEU A 396 -6.94 36.92 -20.39
CA LEU A 396 -7.78 36.66 -19.23
C LEU A 396 -8.96 37.65 -19.21
N ALA A 397 -10.05 37.25 -18.53
CA ALA A 397 -11.16 38.16 -18.27
C ALA A 397 -10.71 39.37 -17.42
N GLN A 398 -11.39 40.49 -17.57
CA GLN A 398 -11.10 41.70 -16.80
C GLN A 398 -11.21 41.38 -15.30
N ALA A 399 -10.24 41.83 -14.52
CA ALA A 399 -10.12 41.62 -13.07
C ALA A 399 -10.06 40.13 -12.65
N PHE A 400 -9.75 39.19 -13.56
CA PHE A 400 -9.68 37.77 -13.23
C PHE A 400 -8.66 37.49 -12.12
N LEU A 401 -7.46 38.07 -12.20
CA LEU A 401 -6.39 37.80 -11.22
C LEU A 401 -6.76 38.27 -9.81
N GLU A 402 -7.39 39.42 -9.73
CA GLU A 402 -7.84 40.02 -8.47
C GLU A 402 -8.98 39.21 -7.86
N ALA A 403 -9.98 38.84 -8.66
CA ALA A 403 -11.12 38.04 -8.22
C ALA A 403 -10.67 36.63 -7.81
N TRP A 404 -9.84 35.98 -8.62
CA TRP A 404 -9.29 34.66 -8.34
C TRP A 404 -8.45 34.66 -7.05
N SER A 405 -7.54 35.63 -6.89
CA SER A 405 -6.70 35.72 -5.69
C SER A 405 -7.51 35.88 -4.42
N PHE A 406 -8.58 36.70 -4.48
CA PHE A 406 -9.49 36.92 -3.36
C PHE A 406 -10.27 35.62 -3.04
N SER A 407 -10.83 34.96 -4.05
CA SER A 407 -11.60 33.73 -3.86
C SER A 407 -10.76 32.60 -3.27
N VAL A 408 -9.53 32.41 -3.75
CA VAL A 408 -8.62 31.39 -3.21
C VAL A 408 -8.21 31.70 -1.77
N ALA A 409 -7.96 32.97 -1.45
CA ALA A 409 -7.64 33.35 -0.07
C ALA A 409 -8.83 33.11 0.87
N LEU A 410 -10.05 33.42 0.42
CA LEU A 410 -11.27 33.19 1.19
C LEU A 410 -11.53 31.70 1.38
N ASP A 411 -11.46 30.90 0.30
CA ASP A 411 -11.60 29.44 0.33
C ASP A 411 -10.60 28.81 1.32
N ALA A 412 -9.34 29.26 1.31
CA ALA A 412 -8.32 28.77 2.23
C ALA A 412 -8.67 29.08 3.71
N VAL A 413 -9.20 30.26 4.01
CA VAL A 413 -9.62 30.63 5.37
C VAL A 413 -10.80 29.77 5.81
N GLU A 414 -11.85 29.68 4.99
CA GLU A 414 -13.06 28.92 5.29
C GLU A 414 -12.77 27.44 5.48
N GLN A 415 -11.96 26.84 4.59
CA GLN A 415 -11.63 25.43 4.66
C GLN A 415 -10.70 25.11 5.84
N CYS A 416 -9.71 25.95 6.12
CA CYS A 416 -8.86 25.77 7.30
C CYS A 416 -9.66 25.88 8.60
N GLN A 417 -10.64 26.80 8.66
CA GLN A 417 -11.54 26.90 9.80
C GLN A 417 -12.39 25.63 9.95
N ALA A 418 -12.92 25.08 8.85
CA ALA A 418 -13.68 23.84 8.86
C ALA A 418 -12.84 22.67 9.40
N TRP A 419 -11.61 22.48 8.91
CA TRP A 419 -10.70 21.45 9.39
C TRP A 419 -10.35 21.58 10.87
N LEU A 420 -10.16 22.80 11.38
CA LEU A 420 -9.90 23.03 12.81
C LEU A 420 -11.10 22.66 13.69
N VAL A 421 -12.31 22.99 13.26
CA VAL A 421 -13.55 22.62 13.97
C VAL A 421 -13.74 21.11 13.99
N GLU A 422 -13.51 20.45 12.87
CA GLU A 422 -13.60 18.99 12.75
C GLU A 422 -12.60 18.28 13.68
N ALA A 423 -11.34 18.73 13.69
CA ALA A 423 -10.32 18.20 14.59
C ALA A 423 -10.64 18.40 16.08
N GLN A 424 -11.32 19.48 16.44
CA GLN A 424 -11.76 19.73 17.83
C GLN A 424 -12.92 18.80 18.22
N GLY A 425 -13.87 18.56 17.32
CA GLY A 425 -14.99 17.63 17.55
C GLY A 425 -14.53 16.19 17.82
N GLU A 426 -13.54 15.69 17.07
CA GLU A 426 -12.97 14.37 17.30
C GLU A 426 -12.29 14.23 18.66
N THR A 427 -11.61 15.29 19.17
CA THR A 427 -10.97 15.25 20.49
C THR A 427 -11.98 15.21 21.64
N ASP A 428 -13.15 15.79 21.48
CA ASP A 428 -14.22 15.78 22.50
C ASP A 428 -14.96 14.43 22.49
N ASP A 429 -15.18 13.81 21.36
CA ASP A 429 -15.77 12.47 21.26
C ASP A 429 -14.84 11.40 21.87
N VAL A 430 -13.53 11.50 21.67
CA VAL A 430 -12.54 10.59 22.31
C VAL A 430 -12.53 10.76 23.83
N LYS A 431 -12.59 11.99 24.33
CA LYS A 431 -12.67 12.27 25.78
C LYS A 431 -13.98 11.76 26.39
N THR A 432 -15.12 11.93 25.71
CA THR A 432 -16.41 11.40 26.17
C THR A 432 -16.43 9.88 26.18
N THR A 433 -15.82 9.22 25.20
CA THR A 433 -15.72 7.75 25.14
C THR A 433 -14.84 7.22 26.28
N HIS A 434 -13.68 7.86 26.56
CA HIS A 434 -12.84 7.52 27.69
C HIS A 434 -13.49 7.77 29.06
N ALA A 435 -14.23 8.88 29.19
CA ALA A 435 -14.99 9.18 30.41
C ALA A 435 -16.13 8.16 30.63
N PHE A 436 -16.77 7.70 29.58
CA PHE A 436 -17.84 6.67 29.64
C PHE A 436 -17.28 5.29 30.04
N HIS A 437 -16.11 4.91 29.56
CA HIS A 437 -15.44 3.68 29.98
C HIS A 437 -14.88 3.76 31.40
N ALA A 438 -14.38 4.90 31.83
CA ALA A 438 -13.91 5.12 33.22
C ALA A 438 -15.07 5.15 34.24
N ALA A 439 -16.27 5.56 33.86
CA ALA A 439 -17.45 5.56 34.72
C ALA A 439 -18.13 4.17 34.82
N LYS A 440 -17.71 3.20 34.01
CA LYS A 440 -18.25 1.83 33.97
C LYS A 440 -17.33 0.79 34.61
N ALA A 441 -16.12 1.19 35.03
CA ALA A 441 -15.17 0.43 35.81
C ALA A 441 -15.24 0.81 37.30
#